data_2130241ef595cd75bbef954052be5166
#
_entry.id   2130241ef595cd75bbef954052be5166
#
_cell.length_a   1.000
_cell.length_b   1.000
_cell.length_c   1.000
_cell.angle_alpha   90.00
_cell.angle_beta   90.00
_cell.angle_gamma   90.00
#
_symmetry.space_group_name_H-M   'P 1'
#
loop_
_entity.id
_entity.type
_entity.pdbx_description
1 polymer ?
#
loop_
_entity_poly.entity_id
_entity_poly.type
_entity_poly.pdbx_seq_one_letter_code
_entity_poly.pdbx_strand_id
1 'polypeptide(L)'
;MYQTNDYEGMQAETVTMQGYKGDTINAYYARPLGEGLHPGMVIIHHAPGWDEWYRECARRFAHHGYATISPNLYFREGHGTPEDVGAKVRAAGGVPDDQVLGDLDGALKFLRSQPHVGKKVGVFGTCSGGRHGFLAACKLKGFDALVECWGGGVVMKQEELTPKRPVAPIDYTKDLSCPMIGLFGNDDKSPSPEQVNQHEAELKKHGKNYEFHRYDGAGHGFFYYDRGAYRQEQAVDGWKKVLAFCEKTLK
;
A
#
# COMPACT_ATOMS: atom_id res chain seq x y z
N MET A 1 -5.37 -19.80 -9.92
CA MET A 1 -4.31 -19.17 -10.73
C MET A 1 -5.01 -18.23 -11.68
N TYR A 2 -4.71 -16.92 -11.59
CA TYR A 2 -5.25 -15.99 -12.56
C TYR A 2 -4.53 -16.22 -13.88
N GLN A 3 -5.26 -16.72 -14.86
CA GLN A 3 -4.80 -16.83 -16.23
C GLN A 3 -5.59 -15.81 -17.04
N THR A 4 -4.91 -14.90 -17.70
CA THR A 4 -5.49 -14.15 -18.80
C THR A 4 -5.38 -15.04 -20.02
N ASN A 5 -6.51 -15.34 -20.65
CA ASN A 5 -6.54 -16.06 -21.92
C ASN A 5 -6.14 -15.14 -23.08
N ASP A 6 -6.28 -13.85 -22.90
CA ASP A 6 -5.92 -12.82 -23.87
C ASP A 6 -4.74 -12.02 -23.32
N TYR A 7 -3.61 -12.05 -24.02
CA TYR A 7 -2.46 -11.23 -23.68
C TYR A 7 -2.74 -9.79 -24.12
N GLU A 8 -2.94 -8.93 -23.13
CA GLU A 8 -2.98 -7.49 -23.34
C GLU A 8 -1.65 -6.88 -22.95
N GLY A 9 -1.11 -6.05 -23.83
CA GLY A 9 0.08 -5.26 -23.51
C GLY A 9 -0.16 -4.33 -22.33
N MET A 10 0.91 -3.81 -21.74
CA MET A 10 0.86 -2.77 -20.73
C MET A 10 1.78 -1.62 -21.08
N GLN A 11 1.43 -0.42 -20.63
CA GLN A 11 2.33 0.72 -20.58
C GLN A 11 2.82 0.87 -19.14
N ALA A 12 4.12 1.13 -18.96
CA ALA A 12 4.70 1.36 -17.64
C ALA A 12 5.85 2.37 -17.76
N GLU A 13 5.79 3.44 -16.96
CA GLU A 13 6.74 4.55 -17.05
C GLU A 13 6.85 5.33 -15.73
N THR A 14 7.92 6.07 -15.57
CA THR A 14 8.02 7.09 -14.52
C THR A 14 7.35 8.36 -15.01
N VAL A 15 6.40 8.86 -14.21
CA VAL A 15 5.67 10.10 -14.45
C VAL A 15 5.91 11.09 -13.32
N THR A 16 5.47 12.31 -13.48
CA THR A 16 5.37 13.30 -12.40
C THR A 16 3.93 13.50 -12.00
N MET A 17 3.69 13.75 -10.72
CA MET A 17 2.38 14.07 -10.18
C MET A 17 2.46 15.18 -9.14
N GLN A 18 1.33 15.82 -8.86
CA GLN A 18 1.24 16.78 -7.76
C GLN A 18 1.04 16.04 -6.44
N GLY A 19 1.91 16.29 -5.48
CA GLY A 19 1.86 15.74 -4.13
C GLY A 19 1.48 16.80 -3.09
N TYR A 20 1.97 16.57 -1.86
CA TYR A 20 1.72 17.44 -0.72
C TYR A 20 2.07 18.91 -1.01
N LYS A 21 1.17 19.83 -0.67
CA LYS A 21 1.27 21.28 -0.89
C LYS A 21 1.54 21.69 -2.34
N GLY A 22 1.23 20.83 -3.31
CA GLY A 22 1.44 21.11 -4.72
C GLY A 22 2.85 20.84 -5.23
N ASP A 23 3.70 20.20 -4.44
CA ASP A 23 5.02 19.77 -4.90
C ASP A 23 4.89 18.76 -6.04
N THR A 24 5.73 18.92 -7.06
CA THR A 24 5.84 17.91 -8.12
C THR A 24 6.78 16.80 -7.67
N ILE A 25 6.27 15.58 -7.59
CA ILE A 25 7.04 14.39 -7.21
C ILE A 25 7.00 13.34 -8.31
N ASN A 26 7.98 12.44 -8.33
CA ASN A 26 7.99 11.30 -9.25
C ASN A 26 7.06 10.18 -8.74
N ALA A 27 6.46 9.47 -9.68
CA ALA A 27 5.70 8.27 -9.43
C ALA A 27 5.90 7.26 -10.56
N TYR A 28 5.73 5.97 -10.27
CA TYR A 28 5.71 4.94 -11.30
C TYR A 28 4.26 4.60 -11.65
N TYR A 29 3.92 4.74 -12.92
CA TYR A 29 2.59 4.49 -13.45
C TYR A 29 2.61 3.26 -14.35
N ALA A 30 1.65 2.35 -14.19
CA ALA A 30 1.48 1.23 -15.09
C ALA A 30 -0.01 0.97 -15.34
N ARG A 31 -0.37 0.63 -16.58
CA ARG A 31 -1.75 0.35 -16.96
C ARG A 31 -1.85 -0.71 -18.05
N PRO A 32 -2.96 -1.44 -18.13
CA PRO A 32 -3.27 -2.24 -19.31
C PRO A 32 -3.44 -1.35 -20.56
N LEU A 33 -3.17 -1.90 -21.73
CA LEU A 33 -3.45 -1.27 -23.02
C LEU A 33 -4.81 -1.67 -23.61
N GLY A 34 -5.52 -2.63 -22.98
CA GLY A 34 -6.84 -3.05 -23.38
C GLY A 34 -7.89 -1.93 -23.36
N GLU A 35 -8.97 -2.15 -24.09
CA GLU A 35 -10.09 -1.21 -24.15
C GLU A 35 -10.87 -1.16 -22.83
N GLY A 36 -11.52 -0.04 -22.58
CA GLY A 36 -12.43 0.15 -21.44
C GLY A 36 -11.80 0.89 -20.26
N LEU A 37 -12.53 0.87 -19.14
CA LEU A 37 -12.11 1.52 -17.91
C LEU A 37 -11.55 0.48 -16.93
N HIS A 38 -10.39 0.76 -16.40
CA HIS A 38 -9.71 -0.09 -15.42
C HIS A 38 -9.84 0.51 -14.00
N PRO A 39 -10.11 -0.30 -12.96
CA PRO A 39 -10.03 0.21 -11.59
C PRO A 39 -8.62 0.69 -11.28
N GLY A 40 -8.53 1.74 -10.45
CA GLY A 40 -7.25 2.29 -10.01
C GLY A 40 -6.66 1.53 -8.82
N MET A 41 -5.31 1.58 -8.67
CA MET A 41 -4.61 1.09 -7.49
C MET A 41 -3.45 2.02 -7.14
N VAL A 42 -3.49 2.61 -5.95
CA VAL A 42 -2.35 3.36 -5.39
C VAL A 42 -1.46 2.37 -4.63
N ILE A 43 -0.15 2.36 -4.94
CA ILE A 43 0.82 1.44 -4.35
C ILE A 43 1.81 2.21 -3.49
N ILE A 44 1.88 1.86 -2.20
CA ILE A 44 2.68 2.56 -1.21
C ILE A 44 3.90 1.74 -0.84
N HIS A 45 5.08 2.33 -1.02
CA HIS A 45 6.35 1.65 -0.75
C HIS A 45 6.69 1.56 0.75
N HIS A 46 7.60 0.65 1.08
CA HIS A 46 8.09 0.39 2.42
C HIS A 46 9.18 1.38 2.89
N ALA A 47 9.59 1.24 4.16
CA ALA A 47 10.62 2.10 4.75
C ALA A 47 12.02 2.03 4.09
N PRO A 48 12.49 0.91 3.51
CA PRO A 48 13.74 0.90 2.75
C PRO A 48 13.77 1.83 1.55
N GLY A 49 12.62 2.18 0.95
CA GLY A 49 12.57 3.14 -0.13
C GLY A 49 11.67 2.72 -1.30
N TRP A 50 11.68 3.54 -2.33
CA TRP A 50 10.92 3.34 -3.56
C TRP A 50 11.74 2.50 -4.55
N ASP A 51 11.81 1.19 -4.30
CA ASP A 51 12.63 0.22 -5.01
C ASP A 51 11.91 -0.46 -6.18
N GLU A 52 12.62 -1.37 -6.86
CA GLU A 52 12.11 -2.09 -8.02
C GLU A 52 10.91 -2.98 -7.67
N TRP A 53 10.86 -3.53 -6.46
CA TRP A 53 9.75 -4.39 -6.05
C TRP A 53 8.39 -3.69 -6.19
N TYR A 54 8.30 -2.38 -5.89
CA TYR A 54 7.04 -1.62 -6.03
C TYR A 54 6.71 -1.31 -7.48
N ARG A 55 7.72 -1.14 -8.35
CA ARG A 55 7.50 -1.04 -9.79
C ARG A 55 6.99 -2.35 -10.37
N GLU A 56 7.51 -3.48 -9.90
CA GLU A 56 7.01 -4.81 -10.26
C GLU A 56 5.60 -5.07 -9.74
N CYS A 57 5.28 -4.64 -8.51
CA CYS A 57 3.91 -4.68 -8.02
C CYS A 57 2.97 -3.87 -8.90
N ALA A 58 3.38 -2.69 -9.36
CA ALA A 58 2.58 -1.87 -10.27
C ALA A 58 2.32 -2.61 -11.59
N ARG A 59 3.36 -3.20 -12.20
CA ARG A 59 3.21 -4.02 -13.41
C ARG A 59 2.37 -5.27 -13.17
N ARG A 60 2.48 -5.91 -12.00
CA ARG A 60 1.67 -7.08 -11.63
C ARG A 60 0.20 -6.72 -11.56
N PHE A 61 -0.17 -5.65 -10.88
CA PHE A 61 -1.56 -5.19 -10.86
C PHE A 61 -2.04 -4.77 -12.25
N ALA A 62 -1.20 -4.11 -13.07
CA ALA A 62 -1.55 -3.77 -14.44
C ALA A 62 -1.82 -5.01 -15.30
N HIS A 63 -1.02 -6.07 -15.14
CA HIS A 63 -1.27 -7.37 -15.79
C HIS A 63 -2.63 -7.97 -15.40
N HIS A 64 -3.10 -7.69 -14.19
CA HIS A 64 -4.42 -8.14 -13.72
C HIS A 64 -5.55 -7.13 -13.98
N GLY A 65 -5.32 -6.13 -14.81
CA GLY A 65 -6.36 -5.21 -15.29
C GLY A 65 -6.56 -3.96 -14.43
N TYR A 66 -5.59 -3.54 -13.63
CA TYR A 66 -5.65 -2.33 -12.81
C TYR A 66 -4.74 -1.24 -13.37
N ALA A 67 -5.19 0.01 -13.39
CA ALA A 67 -4.32 1.15 -13.62
C ALA A 67 -3.68 1.57 -12.29
N THR A 68 -2.37 1.61 -12.21
CA THR A 68 -1.62 1.72 -10.95
C THR A 68 -0.74 2.95 -10.90
N ILE A 69 -0.58 3.53 -9.71
CA ILE A 69 0.39 4.59 -9.43
C ILE A 69 1.13 4.30 -8.13
N SER A 70 2.46 4.34 -8.17
CA SER A 70 3.31 4.24 -6.99
C SER A 70 4.10 5.54 -6.81
N PRO A 71 3.67 6.45 -5.91
CA PRO A 71 4.38 7.70 -5.67
C PRO A 71 5.70 7.46 -4.92
N ASN A 72 6.73 8.22 -5.27
CA ASN A 72 7.97 8.28 -4.50
C ASN A 72 7.79 9.23 -3.29
N LEU A 73 7.38 8.69 -2.16
CA LEU A 73 7.15 9.45 -0.93
C LEU A 73 8.44 10.08 -0.36
N TYR A 74 9.60 9.62 -0.84
CA TYR A 74 10.92 10.10 -0.41
C TYR A 74 11.57 11.06 -1.40
N PHE A 75 10.84 11.49 -2.43
CA PHE A 75 11.36 12.35 -3.49
C PHE A 75 12.07 13.60 -2.97
N ARG A 76 11.58 14.21 -1.88
CA ARG A 76 12.12 15.42 -1.26
C ARG A 76 13.44 15.22 -0.52
N GLU A 77 13.83 13.98 -0.27
CA GLU A 77 15.09 13.64 0.43
C GLU A 77 16.30 13.57 -0.54
N GLY A 78 16.06 13.88 -1.81
CA GLY A 78 17.09 13.96 -2.84
C GLY A 78 17.31 12.68 -3.63
N HIS A 79 18.46 12.62 -4.31
CA HIS A 79 18.84 11.51 -5.18
C HIS A 79 19.70 10.50 -4.44
N GLY A 80 19.67 9.26 -4.89
CA GLY A 80 20.47 8.15 -4.35
C GLY A 80 19.82 6.81 -4.67
N THR A 81 20.44 5.73 -4.22
CA THR A 81 19.78 4.42 -4.26
C THR A 81 18.56 4.44 -3.32
N PRO A 82 17.53 3.62 -3.56
CA PRO A 82 16.39 3.52 -2.65
C PRO A 82 16.81 3.28 -1.20
N GLU A 83 17.81 2.42 -0.98
CA GLU A 83 18.35 2.08 0.33
C GLU A 83 19.01 3.29 1.04
N ASP A 84 19.80 4.08 0.32
CA ASP A 84 20.49 5.26 0.88
C ASP A 84 19.48 6.34 1.25
N VAL A 85 18.52 6.64 0.35
CA VAL A 85 17.45 7.60 0.62
C VAL A 85 16.56 7.11 1.76
N GLY A 86 16.19 5.83 1.77
CA GLY A 86 15.44 5.21 2.84
C GLY A 86 16.17 5.24 4.19
N ALA A 87 17.51 5.08 4.20
CA ALA A 87 18.31 5.21 5.41
C ALA A 87 18.28 6.64 5.97
N LYS A 88 18.41 7.66 5.11
CA LYS A 88 18.27 9.09 5.50
C LYS A 88 16.89 9.36 6.11
N VAL A 89 15.82 8.90 5.46
CA VAL A 89 14.45 9.07 5.96
C VAL A 89 14.28 8.42 7.33
N ARG A 90 14.76 7.19 7.52
CA ARG A 90 14.68 6.49 8.81
C ARG A 90 15.47 7.24 9.90
N ALA A 91 16.68 7.68 9.59
CA ALA A 91 17.50 8.47 10.53
C ALA A 91 16.83 9.79 10.92
N ALA A 92 16.05 10.40 10.01
CA ALA A 92 15.25 11.60 10.27
C ALA A 92 13.92 11.32 10.99
N GLY A 93 13.63 10.07 11.39
CA GLY A 93 12.38 9.69 12.07
C GLY A 93 11.17 9.47 11.14
N GLY A 94 11.42 9.23 9.85
CA GLY A 94 10.38 8.98 8.85
C GLY A 94 9.85 10.25 8.17
N VAL A 95 8.87 10.06 7.28
CA VAL A 95 8.12 11.15 6.63
C VAL A 95 6.93 11.54 7.52
N PRO A 96 6.57 12.83 7.63
CA PRO A 96 5.38 13.25 8.35
C PRO A 96 4.09 12.67 7.75
N ASP A 97 3.15 12.26 8.62
CA ASP A 97 1.88 11.66 8.21
C ASP A 97 1.05 12.58 7.31
N ASP A 98 1.05 13.90 7.55
CA ASP A 98 0.35 14.87 6.71
C ASP A 98 0.95 14.98 5.30
N GLN A 99 2.28 14.88 5.18
CA GLN A 99 2.96 14.84 3.89
C GLN A 99 2.60 13.55 3.12
N VAL A 100 2.65 12.39 3.80
CA VAL A 100 2.23 11.12 3.19
C VAL A 100 0.79 11.19 2.71
N LEU A 101 -0.13 11.68 3.54
CA LEU A 101 -1.53 11.82 3.16
C LEU A 101 -1.71 12.75 1.95
N GLY A 102 -0.98 13.86 1.90
CA GLY A 102 -1.03 14.78 0.75
C GLY A 102 -0.50 14.16 -0.55
N ASP A 103 0.57 13.37 -0.47
CA ASP A 103 1.12 12.65 -1.63
C ASP A 103 0.16 11.54 -2.11
N LEU A 104 -0.50 10.83 -1.19
CA LEU A 104 -1.49 9.81 -1.53
C LEU A 104 -2.80 10.39 -2.09
N ASP A 105 -3.23 11.54 -1.60
CA ASP A 105 -4.35 12.28 -2.19
C ASP A 105 -4.02 12.74 -3.61
N GLY A 106 -2.79 13.21 -3.83
CA GLY A 106 -2.28 13.52 -5.16
C GLY A 106 -2.27 12.32 -6.11
N ALA A 107 -1.84 11.15 -5.62
CA ALA A 107 -1.85 9.90 -6.39
C ALA A 107 -3.29 9.48 -6.76
N LEU A 108 -4.23 9.59 -5.82
CA LEU A 108 -5.65 9.34 -6.06
C LEU A 108 -6.22 10.29 -7.13
N LYS A 109 -5.92 11.57 -7.04
CA LYS A 109 -6.32 12.59 -8.04
C LYS A 109 -5.70 12.32 -9.40
N PHE A 110 -4.41 11.93 -9.45
CA PHE A 110 -3.74 11.55 -10.68
C PHE A 110 -4.48 10.41 -11.38
N LEU A 111 -4.76 9.30 -10.68
CA LEU A 111 -5.50 8.18 -11.27
C LEU A 111 -6.86 8.62 -11.80
N ARG A 112 -7.62 9.39 -11.04
CA ARG A 112 -8.96 9.86 -11.42
C ARG A 112 -8.96 10.83 -12.61
N SER A 113 -7.84 11.47 -12.89
CA SER A 113 -7.69 12.33 -14.07
C SER A 113 -7.40 11.55 -15.36
N GLN A 114 -7.05 10.26 -15.25
CA GLN A 114 -6.70 9.46 -16.42
C GLN A 114 -7.99 8.96 -17.13
N PRO A 115 -8.09 9.11 -18.46
CA PRO A 115 -9.33 8.81 -19.20
C PRO A 115 -9.71 7.33 -19.22
N HIS A 116 -8.77 6.44 -18.96
CA HIS A 116 -8.96 4.98 -18.92
C HIS A 116 -9.10 4.42 -17.50
N VAL A 117 -9.14 5.27 -16.46
CA VAL A 117 -9.36 4.85 -15.08
C VAL A 117 -10.81 4.97 -14.69
N GLY A 118 -11.36 3.90 -14.15
CA GLY A 118 -12.74 3.82 -13.66
C GLY A 118 -12.93 4.56 -12.33
N LYS A 119 -14.14 4.48 -11.79
CA LYS A 119 -14.52 5.20 -10.57
C LYS A 119 -13.88 4.63 -9.31
N LYS A 120 -13.64 3.31 -9.25
CA LYS A 120 -13.13 2.63 -8.06
C LYS A 120 -11.61 2.66 -8.01
N VAL A 121 -11.06 3.00 -6.87
CA VAL A 121 -9.62 3.05 -6.61
C VAL A 121 -9.30 2.36 -5.29
N GLY A 122 -8.44 1.35 -5.35
CA GLY A 122 -7.88 0.70 -4.17
C GLY A 122 -6.55 1.30 -3.73
N VAL A 123 -6.13 0.94 -2.54
CA VAL A 123 -4.79 1.23 -2.02
C VAL A 123 -4.13 -0.06 -1.52
N PHE A 124 -2.88 -0.27 -1.92
CA PHE A 124 -2.03 -1.40 -1.54
C PHE A 124 -0.78 -0.88 -0.86
N GLY A 125 -0.45 -1.41 0.30
CA GLY A 125 0.76 -1.05 1.01
C GLY A 125 1.35 -2.20 1.81
N THR A 126 2.67 -2.22 1.94
CA THR A 126 3.41 -3.22 2.72
C THR A 126 4.32 -2.55 3.74
N CYS A 127 4.55 -3.15 4.90
CA CYS A 127 5.41 -2.59 5.93
C CYS A 127 4.93 -1.18 6.36
N SER A 128 5.79 -0.17 6.34
CA SER A 128 5.35 1.23 6.56
C SER A 128 4.30 1.69 5.54
N GLY A 129 4.35 1.17 4.31
CA GLY A 129 3.31 1.43 3.31
C GLY A 129 1.95 0.83 3.70
N GLY A 130 1.93 -0.30 4.40
CA GLY A 130 0.70 -0.88 4.97
C GLY A 130 0.10 0.05 6.05
N ARG A 131 0.94 0.55 6.97
CA ARG A 131 0.54 1.59 7.93
C ARG A 131 -0.03 2.82 7.25
N HIS A 132 0.67 3.33 6.23
CA HIS A 132 0.24 4.53 5.50
C HIS A 132 -1.05 4.29 4.71
N GLY A 133 -1.23 3.07 4.16
CA GLY A 133 -2.46 2.67 3.47
C GLY A 133 -3.67 2.67 4.42
N PHE A 134 -3.51 2.11 5.62
CA PHE A 134 -4.56 2.14 6.64
C PHE A 134 -4.89 3.58 7.07
N LEU A 135 -3.87 4.38 7.36
CA LEU A 135 -4.03 5.79 7.69
C LEU A 135 -4.77 6.56 6.59
N ALA A 136 -4.38 6.35 5.32
CA ALA A 136 -5.00 7.00 4.17
C ALA A 136 -6.45 6.56 3.98
N ALA A 137 -6.77 5.27 4.11
CA ALA A 137 -8.13 4.76 4.01
C ALA A 137 -9.06 5.30 5.12
N CYS A 138 -8.51 5.66 6.28
CA CYS A 138 -9.24 6.32 7.36
C CYS A 138 -9.41 7.83 7.16
N LYS A 139 -8.39 8.51 6.60
CA LYS A 139 -8.33 9.98 6.56
C LYS A 139 -8.74 10.60 5.23
N LEU A 140 -8.53 9.89 4.13
CA LEU A 140 -8.85 10.35 2.78
C LEU A 140 -10.15 9.70 2.30
N LYS A 141 -10.98 10.48 1.63
CA LYS A 141 -12.17 9.96 0.98
C LYS A 141 -11.84 9.51 -0.43
N GLY A 142 -12.36 8.33 -0.81
CA GLY A 142 -12.31 7.88 -2.19
C GLY A 142 -11.41 6.68 -2.47
N PHE A 143 -10.94 6.01 -1.42
CA PHE A 143 -10.49 4.63 -1.56
C PHE A 143 -11.66 3.68 -1.36
N ASP A 144 -11.79 2.72 -2.30
CA ASP A 144 -12.86 1.74 -2.35
C ASP A 144 -12.43 0.36 -1.82
N ALA A 145 -11.13 0.16 -1.62
CA ALA A 145 -10.55 -1.05 -1.03
C ALA A 145 -9.17 -0.75 -0.44
N LEU A 146 -8.83 -1.41 0.67
CA LEU A 146 -7.49 -1.38 1.28
C LEU A 146 -6.88 -2.78 1.30
N VAL A 147 -5.67 -2.91 0.80
CA VAL A 147 -4.80 -4.07 0.98
C VAL A 147 -3.64 -3.67 1.90
N GLU A 148 -3.66 -4.18 3.13
CA GLU A 148 -2.63 -3.97 4.12
C GLU A 148 -1.78 -5.22 4.31
N CYS A 149 -0.52 -5.17 3.95
CA CYS A 149 0.41 -6.27 4.17
C CYS A 149 1.39 -5.91 5.30
N TRP A 150 1.32 -6.64 6.41
CA TRP A 150 2.19 -6.46 7.61
C TRP A 150 2.48 -4.99 7.95
N GLY A 151 1.44 -4.19 8.08
CA GLY A 151 1.52 -2.77 8.39
C GLY A 151 2.07 -2.50 9.79
N GLY A 152 3.38 -2.38 9.92
CA GLY A 152 4.03 -2.04 11.19
C GLY A 152 3.74 -0.60 11.62
N GLY A 153 3.34 -0.41 12.89
CA GLY A 153 3.01 0.90 13.44
C GLY A 153 1.59 1.40 13.14
N VAL A 154 0.66 0.52 12.79
CA VAL A 154 -0.78 0.80 12.87
C VAL A 154 -1.17 0.92 14.34
N VAL A 155 -0.72 -0.04 15.15
CA VAL A 155 -0.80 0.01 16.62
C VAL A 155 0.50 0.60 17.16
N MET A 156 0.41 1.69 17.87
CA MET A 156 1.56 2.38 18.48
C MET A 156 1.26 2.71 19.94
N LYS A 157 2.29 2.61 20.78
CA LYS A 157 2.23 3.08 22.16
C LYS A 157 2.44 4.60 22.20
N GLN A 158 2.05 5.23 23.32
CA GLN A 158 2.18 6.68 23.49
C GLN A 158 3.64 7.17 23.32
N GLU A 159 4.60 6.39 23.80
CA GLU A 159 6.03 6.70 23.71
C GLU A 159 6.62 6.57 22.30
N GLU A 160 5.91 5.92 21.38
CA GLU A 160 6.30 5.76 19.97
C GLU A 160 5.78 6.90 19.07
N LEU A 161 4.89 7.73 19.62
CA LEU A 161 4.35 8.88 18.91
C LEU A 161 5.42 9.98 18.81
N THR A 162 5.40 10.68 17.69
CA THR A 162 6.35 11.76 17.38
C THR A 162 5.61 12.94 16.72
N PRO A 163 6.22 14.13 16.64
CA PRO A 163 5.62 15.23 15.87
C PRO A 163 5.32 14.88 14.40
N LYS A 164 6.05 13.93 13.81
CA LYS A 164 5.79 13.43 12.46
C LYS A 164 4.66 12.39 12.39
N ARG A 165 4.40 11.70 13.51
CA ARG A 165 3.39 10.64 13.67
C ARG A 165 2.65 10.89 14.99
N PRO A 166 1.80 11.92 15.06
CA PRO A 166 1.24 12.40 16.32
C PRO A 166 0.13 11.51 16.89
N VAL A 167 -0.44 10.62 16.05
CA VAL A 167 -1.55 9.74 16.43
C VAL A 167 -1.31 8.36 15.84
N ALA A 168 -1.60 7.32 16.61
CA ALA A 168 -1.57 5.95 16.09
C ALA A 168 -2.70 5.74 15.07
N PRO A 169 -2.44 5.19 13.89
CA PRO A 169 -3.49 4.96 12.88
C PRO A 169 -4.71 4.19 13.40
N ILE A 170 -4.52 3.25 14.34
CA ILE A 170 -5.60 2.47 14.95
C ILE A 170 -6.68 3.38 15.59
N ASP A 171 -6.33 4.56 16.09
CA ASP A 171 -7.28 5.49 16.72
C ASP A 171 -8.27 6.10 15.71
N TYR A 172 -7.96 5.97 14.41
CA TYR A 172 -8.84 6.38 13.31
C TYR A 172 -9.67 5.22 12.74
N THR A 173 -9.65 4.03 13.33
CA THR A 173 -10.37 2.85 12.81
C THR A 173 -11.86 3.12 12.56
N LYS A 174 -12.51 3.93 13.42
CA LYS A 174 -13.91 4.34 13.23
C LYS A 174 -14.19 5.04 11.88
N ASP A 175 -13.18 5.68 11.32
CA ASP A 175 -13.26 6.46 10.09
C ASP A 175 -12.91 5.64 8.83
N LEU A 176 -12.49 4.36 8.97
CA LEU A 176 -12.24 3.48 7.84
C LEU A 176 -13.48 3.35 6.98
N SER A 177 -13.40 3.78 5.72
CA SER A 177 -14.56 3.95 4.83
C SER A 177 -14.73 2.86 3.78
N CYS A 178 -13.77 1.94 3.65
CA CYS A 178 -13.78 0.89 2.63
C CYS A 178 -13.52 -0.49 3.24
N PRO A 179 -13.88 -1.58 2.54
CA PRO A 179 -13.45 -2.92 2.88
C PRO A 179 -11.92 -3.03 2.89
N MET A 180 -11.37 -3.89 3.77
CA MET A 180 -9.94 -4.16 3.79
C MET A 180 -9.62 -5.64 3.86
N ILE A 181 -8.47 -6.01 3.31
CA ILE A 181 -7.79 -7.28 3.52
C ILE A 181 -6.45 -7.01 4.21
N GLY A 182 -6.16 -7.75 5.27
CA GLY A 182 -4.89 -7.72 5.99
C GLY A 182 -4.14 -9.05 5.86
N LEU A 183 -2.84 -8.98 5.56
CA LEU A 183 -1.97 -10.17 5.46
C LEU A 183 -0.81 -10.00 6.44
N PHE A 184 -0.66 -10.97 7.36
CA PHE A 184 0.31 -10.88 8.45
C PHE A 184 1.03 -12.21 8.67
N GLY A 185 2.33 -12.14 8.97
CA GLY A 185 3.11 -13.30 9.39
C GLY A 185 3.06 -13.46 10.91
N ASN A 186 2.87 -14.70 11.40
CA ASN A 186 2.84 -14.97 12.85
C ASN A 186 4.23 -14.92 13.50
N ASP A 187 5.31 -14.95 12.71
CA ASP A 187 6.69 -14.79 13.19
C ASP A 187 7.17 -13.32 13.09
N ASP A 188 6.30 -12.38 12.71
CA ASP A 188 6.64 -10.97 12.62
C ASP A 188 6.71 -10.33 14.02
N LYS A 189 7.66 -9.40 14.18
CA LYS A 189 7.84 -8.63 15.41
C LYS A 189 7.19 -7.23 15.33
N SER A 190 6.89 -6.76 14.13
CA SER A 190 6.27 -5.45 13.90
C SER A 190 5.51 -5.40 12.54
N PRO A 191 4.21 -5.67 12.54
CA PRO A 191 3.35 -5.89 13.71
C PRO A 191 3.53 -7.28 14.33
N SER A 192 3.59 -7.34 15.66
CA SER A 192 3.53 -8.63 16.36
C SER A 192 2.12 -9.23 16.28
N PRO A 193 1.96 -10.55 16.53
CA PRO A 193 0.65 -11.17 16.60
C PRO A 193 -0.31 -10.45 17.57
N GLU A 194 0.20 -9.93 18.70
CA GLU A 194 -0.59 -9.16 19.67
C GLU A 194 -1.07 -7.83 19.09
N GLN A 195 -0.21 -7.12 18.34
CA GLN A 195 -0.62 -5.87 17.65
C GLN A 195 -1.67 -6.16 16.57
N VAL A 196 -1.53 -7.28 15.84
CA VAL A 196 -2.55 -7.70 14.87
C VAL A 196 -3.87 -8.05 15.56
N ASN A 197 -3.84 -8.69 16.76
CA ASN A 197 -5.04 -8.95 17.56
C ASN A 197 -5.72 -7.65 18.01
N GLN A 198 -4.94 -6.64 18.43
CA GLN A 198 -5.47 -5.32 18.82
C GLN A 198 -6.11 -4.61 17.63
N HIS A 199 -5.46 -4.65 16.47
CA HIS A 199 -5.98 -4.06 15.24
C HIS A 199 -7.31 -4.72 14.82
N GLU A 200 -7.36 -6.04 14.84
CA GLU A 200 -8.57 -6.81 14.55
C GLU A 200 -9.70 -6.52 15.54
N ALA A 201 -9.39 -6.42 16.84
CA ALA A 201 -10.37 -6.11 17.87
C ALA A 201 -11.00 -4.71 17.66
N GLU A 202 -10.20 -3.72 17.25
CA GLU A 202 -10.70 -2.37 16.99
C GLU A 202 -11.56 -2.30 15.72
N LEU A 203 -11.20 -3.03 14.66
CA LEU A 203 -12.04 -3.19 13.47
C LEU A 203 -13.38 -3.82 13.81
N LYS A 204 -13.38 -4.87 14.61
CA LYS A 204 -14.58 -5.54 15.12
C LYS A 204 -15.48 -4.61 15.93
N LYS A 205 -14.89 -3.88 16.87
CA LYS A 205 -15.57 -2.92 17.73
C LYS A 205 -16.31 -1.85 16.92
N HIS A 206 -15.73 -1.42 15.80
CA HIS A 206 -16.34 -0.41 14.93
C HIS A 206 -17.14 -1.00 13.77
N GLY A 207 -17.41 -2.31 13.76
CA GLY A 207 -18.21 -2.99 12.72
C GLY A 207 -17.66 -2.84 11.31
N LYS A 208 -16.33 -2.81 11.14
CA LYS A 208 -15.70 -2.63 9.84
C LYS A 208 -15.74 -3.91 9.01
N ASN A 209 -15.81 -3.74 7.69
CA ASN A 209 -15.72 -4.85 6.75
C ASN A 209 -14.25 -5.17 6.49
N TYR A 210 -13.77 -6.30 7.03
CA TYR A 210 -12.38 -6.70 6.91
C TYR A 210 -12.24 -8.22 6.83
N GLU A 211 -11.11 -8.68 6.27
CA GLU A 211 -10.64 -10.05 6.35
C GLU A 211 -9.14 -10.08 6.64
N PHE A 212 -8.73 -10.82 7.68
CA PHE A 212 -7.33 -10.99 8.06
C PHE A 212 -6.86 -12.41 7.78
N HIS A 213 -5.69 -12.53 7.15
CA HIS A 213 -5.00 -13.78 6.88
C HIS A 213 -3.67 -13.78 7.61
N ARG A 214 -3.45 -14.84 8.39
CA ARG A 214 -2.25 -15.01 9.20
C ARG A 214 -1.48 -16.24 8.71
N TYR A 215 -0.18 -16.12 8.64
CA TYR A 215 0.69 -17.13 8.05
C TYR A 215 1.74 -17.58 9.06
N ASP A 216 1.66 -18.88 9.46
CA ASP A 216 2.68 -19.51 10.28
C ASP A 216 3.98 -19.68 9.49
N GLY A 217 5.13 -19.57 10.16
CA GLY A 217 6.45 -19.65 9.55
C GLY A 217 6.80 -18.46 8.64
N ALA A 218 5.98 -17.42 8.64
CA ALA A 218 6.22 -16.19 7.90
C ALA A 218 6.46 -15.02 8.87
N GLY A 219 7.50 -14.24 8.60
CA GLY A 219 7.83 -13.01 9.29
C GLY A 219 7.60 -11.78 8.42
N HIS A 220 8.21 -10.67 8.83
CA HIS A 220 8.10 -9.40 8.11
C HIS A 220 8.61 -9.49 6.68
N GLY A 221 7.82 -9.06 5.70
CA GLY A 221 8.26 -8.97 4.30
C GLY A 221 8.26 -10.30 3.54
N PHE A 222 7.45 -11.26 3.93
CA PHE A 222 7.44 -12.60 3.34
C PHE A 222 7.03 -12.66 1.85
N PHE A 223 6.61 -11.54 1.25
CA PHE A 223 6.38 -11.43 -0.20
C PHE A 223 7.64 -11.03 -0.99
N TYR A 224 8.66 -10.48 -0.33
CA TYR A 224 9.85 -9.97 -1.01
C TYR A 224 10.75 -11.11 -1.46
N TYR A 225 10.58 -11.57 -2.71
CA TYR A 225 11.26 -12.74 -3.27
C TYR A 225 12.79 -12.57 -3.40
N ASP A 226 13.27 -11.33 -3.37
CA ASP A 226 14.68 -10.95 -3.43
C ASP A 226 15.37 -10.91 -2.05
N ARG A 227 14.64 -11.27 -0.98
CA ARG A 227 15.12 -11.20 0.40
C ARG A 227 14.96 -12.51 1.13
N GLY A 228 15.83 -12.75 2.13
CA GLY A 228 15.81 -13.97 2.94
C GLY A 228 14.53 -14.20 3.77
N ALA A 229 13.70 -13.17 3.90
CA ALA A 229 12.38 -13.27 4.53
C ALA A 229 11.32 -13.94 3.65
N TYR A 230 11.57 -14.14 2.36
CA TYR A 230 10.62 -14.71 1.42
C TYR A 230 10.12 -16.09 1.85
N ARG A 231 8.82 -16.26 1.78
CA ARG A 231 8.15 -17.55 2.03
C ARG A 231 7.23 -17.82 0.84
N GLN A 232 7.69 -18.70 -0.05
CA GLN A 232 7.06 -18.93 -1.36
C GLN A 232 5.60 -19.35 -1.25
N GLU A 233 5.28 -20.33 -0.42
CA GLU A 233 3.90 -20.83 -0.28
C GLU A 233 2.96 -19.75 0.24
N GLN A 234 3.36 -19.06 1.32
CA GLN A 234 2.59 -17.99 1.93
C GLN A 234 2.43 -16.78 1.00
N ALA A 235 3.49 -16.45 0.24
CA ALA A 235 3.45 -15.36 -0.73
C ALA A 235 2.51 -15.67 -1.91
N VAL A 236 2.56 -16.88 -2.45
CA VAL A 236 1.68 -17.31 -3.54
C VAL A 236 0.21 -17.32 -3.10
N ASP A 237 -0.07 -17.87 -1.92
CA ASP A 237 -1.43 -17.85 -1.35
C ASP A 237 -1.91 -16.43 -1.05
N GLY A 238 -1.04 -15.59 -0.45
CA GLY A 238 -1.36 -14.21 -0.16
C GLY A 238 -1.70 -13.39 -1.40
N TRP A 239 -0.91 -13.52 -2.48
CA TRP A 239 -1.20 -12.85 -3.75
C TRP A 239 -2.53 -13.30 -4.36
N LYS A 240 -2.88 -14.60 -4.28
CA LYS A 240 -4.20 -15.09 -4.73
C LYS A 240 -5.33 -14.41 -3.98
N LYS A 241 -5.21 -14.29 -2.65
CA LYS A 241 -6.20 -13.64 -1.79
C LYS A 241 -6.31 -12.14 -2.08
N VAL A 242 -5.18 -11.44 -2.23
CA VAL A 242 -5.15 -10.02 -2.61
C VAL A 242 -5.89 -9.78 -3.92
N LEU A 243 -5.56 -10.56 -4.96
CA LEU A 243 -6.19 -10.39 -6.28
C LEU A 243 -7.68 -10.74 -6.26
N ALA A 244 -8.08 -11.80 -5.54
CA ALA A 244 -9.49 -12.17 -5.38
C ALA A 244 -10.29 -11.08 -4.63
N PHE A 245 -9.71 -10.51 -3.57
CA PHE A 245 -10.30 -9.38 -2.84
C PHE A 245 -10.46 -8.15 -3.74
N CYS A 246 -9.41 -7.77 -4.47
CA CYS A 246 -9.47 -6.65 -5.40
C CYS A 246 -10.48 -6.86 -6.54
N GLU A 247 -10.58 -8.06 -7.08
CA GLU A 247 -11.59 -8.44 -8.08
C GLU A 247 -13.00 -8.20 -7.55
N LYS A 248 -13.30 -8.72 -6.38
CA LYS A 248 -14.61 -8.60 -5.72
C LYS A 248 -14.99 -7.17 -5.37
N THR A 249 -14.01 -6.34 -4.98
CA THR A 249 -14.29 -5.00 -4.44
C THR A 249 -14.18 -3.88 -5.47
N LEU A 250 -13.28 -4.03 -6.45
CA LEU A 250 -12.92 -2.96 -7.38
C LEU A 250 -13.45 -3.18 -8.81
N LYS A 251 -13.75 -4.42 -9.20
CA LYS A 251 -14.41 -4.73 -10.46
C LYS A 251 -15.88 -5.06 -10.21
#